data_ca3a3a74a09de09e8f91a8525d951e1e
#
_entry.id   ca3a3a74a09de09e8f91a8525d951e1e
#
_cell.length_a   1.000
_cell.length_b   1.000
_cell.length_c   1.000
_cell.angle_alpha   90.00
_cell.angle_beta   90.00
_cell.angle_gamma   90.00
#
_symmetry.space_group_name_H-M   'P 1'
#
loop_
_entity.id
_entity.type
_entity.pdbx_description
1 polymer ?
#
loop_
_entity_poly.entity_id
_entity_poly.type
_entity_poly.pdbx_seq_one_letter_code
_entity_poly.pdbx_strand_id
1 'polypeptide(L)'
;MGSLSDIAIPTEEVEVAKGVTLTVRGLSFLDVSTIFKDHAAVLDKLYREHVVERREMPPADQLAKALMTEAPDVVAHIIARANDEPDEFEKVAKLPGITQINALLAVAALTFHSEDEVKKLLETVIEGAGVLSNLLGIVRVPSLPEA
;
A
#
# COMPACT_ATOMS: atom_id res chain seq x y z
N MET A 1 7.43 20.40 -22.12
CA MET A 1 6.92 20.63 -21.01
C MET A 1 5.59 20.07 -20.87
N GLY A 2 5.20 19.36 -20.01
CA GLY A 2 3.87 18.92 -19.80
C GLY A 2 3.32 17.77 -20.61
N SER A 3 4.12 17.16 -21.47
CA SER A 3 3.63 16.00 -22.20
C SER A 3 3.85 14.76 -21.34
N LEU A 4 2.88 13.84 -21.32
CA LEU A 4 3.04 12.61 -20.55
C LEU A 4 4.24 11.81 -21.02
N SER A 5 4.55 11.88 -22.32
CA SER A 5 5.71 11.15 -22.83
C SER A 5 7.03 11.72 -22.33
N ASP A 6 7.02 12.93 -21.78
CA ASP A 6 8.23 13.54 -21.26
C ASP A 6 8.41 13.31 -19.78
N ILE A 7 7.45 12.68 -19.14
CA ILE A 7 7.50 12.45 -17.69
C ILE A 7 8.20 11.14 -17.39
N ALA A 8 9.27 11.22 -16.62
CA ALA A 8 9.96 10.02 -16.17
C ALA A 8 9.44 9.67 -14.77
N ILE A 9 8.95 8.46 -14.60
CA ILE A 9 8.46 8.03 -13.30
C ILE A 9 9.65 7.65 -12.44
N PRO A 10 9.80 8.26 -11.26
CA PRO A 10 10.94 7.96 -10.40
C PRO A 10 10.92 6.50 -9.95
N THR A 11 12.08 5.87 -9.95
CA THR A 11 12.23 4.49 -9.50
C THR A 11 13.42 4.39 -8.57
N GLU A 12 13.49 3.27 -7.87
CA GLU A 12 14.62 2.99 -7.02
C GLU A 12 14.94 1.51 -7.17
N GLU A 13 16.22 1.17 -7.11
CA GLU A 13 16.63 -0.23 -7.22
C GLU A 13 16.91 -0.76 -5.82
N VAL A 14 16.35 -1.92 -5.53
CA VAL A 14 16.52 -2.58 -4.24
C VAL A 14 17.27 -3.87 -4.48
N GLU A 15 18.38 -4.06 -3.77
CA GLU A 15 19.15 -5.28 -3.96
C GLU A 15 18.43 -6.46 -3.33
N VAL A 16 18.16 -7.49 -4.11
CA VAL A 16 17.46 -8.68 -3.61
C VAL A 16 18.44 -9.83 -3.43
N ALA A 17 19.57 -9.78 -4.12
CA ALA A 17 20.63 -10.76 -3.97
C ALA A 17 21.87 -10.08 -4.49
N LYS A 18 23.02 -10.63 -4.18
CA LYS A 18 24.28 -10.02 -4.61
C LYS A 18 24.26 -9.83 -6.12
N GLY A 19 24.35 -8.58 -6.56
CA GLY A 19 24.38 -8.26 -7.97
C GLY A 19 23.04 -8.32 -8.67
N VAL A 20 21.95 -8.58 -7.95
CA VAL A 20 20.63 -8.63 -8.54
C VAL A 20 19.74 -7.61 -7.86
N THR A 21 19.11 -6.74 -8.64
CA THR A 21 18.25 -5.69 -8.08
C THR A 21 16.84 -5.81 -8.60
N LEU A 22 15.93 -5.25 -7.82
CA LEU A 22 14.52 -5.17 -8.18
C LEU A 22 14.22 -3.69 -8.32
N THR A 23 13.66 -3.28 -9.45
CA THR A 23 13.32 -1.88 -9.67
C THR A 23 11.88 -1.64 -9.21
N VAL A 24 11.69 -0.66 -8.34
CA VAL A 24 10.35 -0.33 -7.85
C VAL A 24 10.05 1.14 -8.11
N ARG A 25 8.78 1.44 -8.25
CA ARG A 25 8.28 2.81 -8.36
C ARG A 25 7.30 3.07 -7.25
N GLY A 26 6.88 4.31 -7.08
CA GLY A 26 5.82 4.60 -6.14
C GLY A 26 4.49 4.03 -6.63
N LEU A 27 3.55 3.85 -5.72
CA LEU A 27 2.23 3.32 -6.06
C LEU A 27 1.35 4.43 -6.61
N SER A 28 0.58 4.10 -7.65
CA SER A 28 -0.39 5.02 -8.20
C SER A 28 -1.70 4.85 -7.42
N PHE A 29 -2.65 5.72 -7.67
CA PHE A 29 -3.96 5.60 -7.05
C PHE A 29 -4.65 4.30 -7.47
N LEU A 30 -4.46 3.92 -8.73
CA LEU A 30 -5.00 2.66 -9.22
C LEU A 30 -4.41 1.47 -8.47
N ASP A 31 -3.10 1.49 -8.23
CA ASP A 31 -2.45 0.43 -7.48
C ASP A 31 -3.04 0.32 -6.08
N VAL A 32 -3.17 1.45 -5.39
CA VAL A 32 -3.67 1.47 -4.03
C VAL A 32 -5.12 0.99 -3.99
N SER A 33 -5.94 1.45 -4.93
CA SER A 33 -7.34 1.04 -4.98
C SER A 33 -7.49 -0.45 -5.20
N THR A 34 -6.67 -1.02 -6.08
CA THR A 34 -6.71 -2.46 -6.35
C THR A 34 -6.30 -3.26 -5.12
N ILE A 35 -5.23 -2.82 -4.44
CA ILE A 35 -4.76 -3.50 -3.24
C ILE A 35 -5.83 -3.45 -2.16
N PHE A 36 -6.47 -2.30 -1.98
CA PHE A 36 -7.53 -2.17 -0.99
C PHE A 36 -8.73 -3.04 -1.33
N LYS A 37 -9.07 -3.13 -2.61
CA LYS A 37 -10.18 -3.95 -3.02
C LYS A 37 -9.92 -5.43 -2.71
N ASP A 38 -8.70 -5.88 -2.98
CA ASP A 38 -8.36 -7.28 -2.80
C ASP A 38 -8.14 -7.66 -1.33
N HIS A 39 -7.79 -6.69 -0.50
CA HIS A 39 -7.43 -6.95 0.89
C HIS A 39 -8.21 -6.07 1.87
N ALA A 40 -9.45 -5.75 1.52
CA ALA A 40 -10.22 -4.76 2.27
C ALA A 40 -10.34 -5.07 3.76
N ALA A 41 -10.62 -6.32 4.09
CA ALA A 41 -10.87 -6.66 5.49
C ALA A 41 -9.65 -6.44 6.38
N VAL A 42 -8.49 -6.93 5.94
CA VAL A 42 -7.29 -6.82 6.76
C VAL A 42 -6.78 -5.38 6.79
N LEU A 43 -6.92 -4.65 5.68
CA LEU A 43 -6.46 -3.27 5.64
C LEU A 43 -7.35 -2.36 6.47
N ASP A 44 -8.64 -2.59 6.45
CA ASP A 44 -9.56 -1.82 7.29
C ASP A 44 -9.26 -2.06 8.77
N LYS A 45 -9.00 -3.30 9.14
CA LYS A 45 -8.66 -3.63 10.51
C LYS A 45 -7.38 -2.92 10.93
N LEU A 46 -6.34 -2.98 10.09
CA LEU A 46 -5.08 -2.33 10.41
C LEU A 46 -5.23 -0.81 10.52
N TYR A 47 -6.02 -0.23 9.64
CA TYR A 47 -6.24 1.21 9.68
C TYR A 47 -6.91 1.60 10.98
N ARG A 48 -7.92 0.86 11.40
CA ARG A 48 -8.63 1.17 12.64
C ARG A 48 -7.71 1.03 13.84
N GLU A 49 -6.95 -0.03 13.90
CA GLU A 49 -6.10 -0.28 15.06
C GLU A 49 -4.92 0.68 15.18
N HIS A 50 -4.32 1.02 14.05
CA HIS A 50 -3.08 1.78 14.08
C HIS A 50 -3.22 3.26 13.78
N VAL A 51 -4.32 3.67 13.22
CA VAL A 51 -4.53 5.07 12.86
C VAL A 51 -5.68 5.66 13.65
N VAL A 52 -6.85 5.07 13.53
CA VAL A 52 -8.04 5.63 14.14
C VAL A 52 -7.96 5.59 15.67
N GLU A 53 -7.62 4.46 16.22
CA GLU A 53 -7.60 4.31 17.68
C GLU A 53 -6.50 5.13 18.33
N ARG A 54 -5.38 5.27 17.64
CA ARG A 54 -4.29 6.06 18.19
C ARG A 54 -4.42 7.54 17.91
N ARG A 55 -5.32 7.87 17.01
CA ARG A 55 -5.59 9.28 16.64
C ARG A 55 -4.38 9.97 16.04
N GLU A 56 -3.42 9.23 15.58
CA GLU A 56 -2.28 9.80 14.89
C GLU A 56 -1.66 8.73 14.02
N MET A 57 -0.98 9.17 12.99
CA MET A 57 -0.35 8.25 12.05
C MET A 57 0.95 7.75 12.66
N PRO A 58 1.13 6.44 12.79
CA PRO A 58 2.40 5.93 13.30
C PRO A 58 3.51 6.15 12.28
N PRO A 59 4.77 6.11 12.71
CA PRO A 59 5.88 6.24 11.78
C PRO A 59 5.84 5.15 10.72
N ALA A 60 6.41 5.44 9.56
CA ALA A 60 6.38 4.53 8.42
C ALA A 60 6.96 3.15 8.75
N ASP A 61 8.04 3.11 9.54
CA ASP A 61 8.64 1.84 9.88
C ASP A 61 7.74 0.99 10.76
N GLN A 62 6.95 1.60 11.62
CA GLN A 62 6.00 0.86 12.44
C GLN A 62 4.84 0.32 11.60
N LEU A 63 4.39 1.12 10.63
CA LEU A 63 3.36 0.64 9.71
C LEU A 63 3.87 -0.51 8.87
N ALA A 64 5.12 -0.42 8.43
CA ALA A 64 5.72 -1.49 7.64
C ALA A 64 5.80 -2.77 8.47
N LYS A 65 6.20 -2.66 9.73
CA LYS A 65 6.26 -3.84 10.60
C LYS A 65 4.88 -4.44 10.81
N ALA A 66 3.87 -3.61 11.01
CA ALA A 66 2.51 -4.10 11.19
C ALA A 66 2.03 -4.83 9.95
N LEU A 67 2.29 -4.27 8.77
CA LEU A 67 1.92 -4.92 7.53
C LEU A 67 2.65 -6.24 7.36
N MET A 68 3.95 -6.26 7.63
CA MET A 68 4.73 -7.49 7.48
C MET A 68 4.26 -8.58 8.42
N THR A 69 3.82 -8.20 9.61
CA THR A 69 3.39 -9.16 10.62
C THR A 69 1.96 -9.63 10.39
N GLU A 70 1.07 -8.71 10.08
CA GLU A 70 -0.35 -9.04 10.02
C GLU A 70 -0.89 -9.21 8.61
N ALA A 71 -0.20 -8.69 7.62
CA ALA A 71 -0.69 -8.76 6.24
C ALA A 71 0.44 -8.96 5.24
N PRO A 72 1.21 -10.04 5.37
CA PRO A 72 2.35 -10.25 4.46
C PRO A 72 1.93 -10.37 3.00
N ASP A 73 0.71 -10.83 2.72
CA ASP A 73 0.24 -10.90 1.34
C ASP A 73 0.06 -9.51 0.75
N VAL A 74 -0.35 -8.55 1.57
CA VAL A 74 -0.49 -7.17 1.12
C VAL A 74 0.89 -6.61 0.74
N VAL A 75 1.90 -6.90 1.56
CA VAL A 75 3.26 -6.43 1.28
C VAL A 75 3.74 -7.00 -0.05
N ALA A 76 3.52 -8.28 -0.29
CA ALA A 76 3.95 -8.89 -1.55
C ALA A 76 3.23 -8.25 -2.74
N HIS A 77 1.95 -7.95 -2.61
CA HIS A 77 1.19 -7.30 -3.68
C HIS A 77 1.70 -5.88 -3.93
N ILE A 78 2.01 -5.14 -2.87
CA ILE A 78 2.54 -3.78 -3.01
C ILE A 78 3.83 -3.81 -3.81
N ILE A 79 4.75 -4.69 -3.45
CA ILE A 79 6.04 -4.76 -4.09
C ILE A 79 5.90 -5.22 -5.55
N ALA A 80 5.07 -6.23 -5.80
CA ALA A 80 4.87 -6.73 -7.15
C ALA A 80 4.28 -5.66 -8.06
N ARG A 81 3.30 -4.90 -7.56
CA ARG A 81 2.72 -3.83 -8.37
C ARG A 81 3.72 -2.69 -8.58
N ALA A 82 4.51 -2.38 -7.57
CA ALA A 82 5.53 -1.34 -7.71
C ALA A 82 6.61 -1.74 -8.72
N ASN A 83 6.79 -3.05 -8.92
CA ASN A 83 7.73 -3.56 -9.91
C ASN A 83 7.05 -3.76 -11.27
N ASP A 84 5.76 -3.43 -11.38
CA ASP A 84 4.97 -3.60 -12.60
C ASP A 84 4.82 -5.07 -13.04
N GLU A 85 4.92 -5.99 -12.10
CA GLU A 85 4.69 -7.40 -12.37
C GLU A 85 3.76 -7.97 -11.30
N PRO A 86 2.51 -7.53 -11.24
CA PRO A 86 1.60 -7.97 -10.18
C PRO A 86 1.35 -9.48 -10.17
N ASP A 87 1.53 -10.15 -11.29
CA ASP A 87 1.34 -11.59 -11.35
C ASP A 87 2.46 -12.37 -10.68
N GLU A 88 3.56 -11.70 -10.34
CA GLU A 88 4.70 -12.35 -9.70
C GLU A 88 4.69 -12.21 -8.18
N PHE A 89 3.53 -11.90 -7.60
CA PHE A 89 3.50 -11.65 -6.16
C PHE A 89 3.92 -12.87 -5.33
N GLU A 90 3.69 -14.07 -5.83
CA GLU A 90 4.10 -15.26 -5.08
C GLU A 90 5.62 -15.35 -4.98
N LYS A 91 6.31 -14.93 -6.02
CA LYS A 91 7.76 -14.90 -6.00
C LYS A 91 8.26 -13.84 -5.01
N VAL A 92 7.61 -12.69 -5.00
CA VAL A 92 7.95 -11.63 -4.05
C VAL A 92 7.72 -12.11 -2.63
N ALA A 93 6.64 -12.85 -2.39
CA ALA A 93 6.32 -13.34 -1.05
C ALA A 93 7.38 -14.30 -0.51
N LYS A 94 8.20 -14.87 -1.39
CA LYS A 94 9.26 -15.79 -0.97
C LYS A 94 10.61 -15.12 -0.81
N LEU A 95 10.71 -13.83 -1.09
CA LEU A 95 11.97 -13.11 -0.88
C LEU A 95 12.28 -13.03 0.62
N PRO A 96 13.55 -12.91 0.98
CA PRO A 96 13.90 -12.76 2.39
C PRO A 96 13.16 -11.58 3.02
N GLY A 97 12.79 -11.72 4.27
CA GLY A 97 12.01 -10.68 4.95
C GLY A 97 12.67 -9.32 4.94
N ILE A 98 13.99 -9.27 5.14
CA ILE A 98 14.68 -7.98 5.14
C ILE A 98 14.64 -7.33 3.75
N THR A 99 14.67 -8.15 2.69
CA THR A 99 14.57 -7.63 1.33
C THR A 99 13.19 -7.05 1.11
N GLN A 100 12.15 -7.73 1.61
CA GLN A 100 10.79 -7.21 1.47
C GLN A 100 10.62 -5.92 2.26
N ILE A 101 11.18 -5.81 3.45
CA ILE A 101 11.11 -4.57 4.21
C ILE A 101 11.79 -3.44 3.46
N ASN A 102 12.99 -3.70 2.93
CA ASN A 102 13.71 -2.66 2.19
C ASN A 102 12.94 -2.22 0.96
N ALA A 103 12.33 -3.17 0.25
CA ALA A 103 11.54 -2.84 -0.93
C ALA A 103 10.29 -2.04 -0.55
N LEU A 104 9.62 -2.45 0.53
CA LEU A 104 8.42 -1.74 1.00
C LEU A 104 8.76 -0.31 1.38
N LEU A 105 9.86 -0.10 2.10
CA LEU A 105 10.26 1.25 2.49
C LEU A 105 10.64 2.09 1.28
N ALA A 106 11.28 1.50 0.27
CA ALA A 106 11.60 2.22 -0.94
C ALA A 106 10.34 2.64 -1.67
N VAL A 107 9.34 1.75 -1.77
CA VAL A 107 8.07 2.08 -2.39
C VAL A 107 7.37 3.20 -1.62
N ALA A 108 7.39 3.12 -0.29
CA ALA A 108 6.76 4.14 0.53
C ALA A 108 7.42 5.51 0.31
N ALA A 109 8.74 5.54 0.26
CA ALA A 109 9.47 6.79 0.05
C ALA A 109 9.16 7.40 -1.32
N LEU A 110 8.96 6.56 -2.34
CA LEU A 110 8.61 7.05 -3.67
C LEU A 110 7.14 7.45 -3.78
N THR A 111 6.30 6.88 -2.92
CA THR A 111 4.86 7.15 -2.96
C THR A 111 4.49 8.38 -2.14
N PHE A 112 5.11 8.55 -1.00
CA PHE A 112 4.73 9.60 -0.06
C PHE A 112 5.92 10.48 0.30
N HIS A 113 5.66 11.77 0.46
CA HIS A 113 6.68 12.70 0.89
C HIS A 113 6.53 13.04 2.37
N SER A 114 5.42 12.65 2.99
CA SER A 114 5.18 12.91 4.40
C SER A 114 4.16 11.94 4.95
N GLU A 115 4.09 11.86 6.27
CA GLU A 115 3.09 11.00 6.92
C GLU A 115 1.68 11.52 6.68
N ASP A 116 1.53 12.83 6.49
CA ASP A 116 0.23 13.40 6.18
C ASP A 116 -0.31 12.89 4.85
N GLU A 117 0.57 12.68 3.88
CA GLU A 117 0.15 12.13 2.59
C GLU A 117 -0.34 10.71 2.72
N VAL A 118 0.31 9.91 3.57
CA VAL A 118 -0.12 8.55 3.83
C VAL A 118 -1.54 8.55 4.39
N LYS A 119 -1.77 9.38 5.40
CA LYS A 119 -3.07 9.46 6.04
C LYS A 119 -4.13 9.93 5.05
N LYS A 120 -3.81 10.95 4.25
CA LYS A 120 -4.76 11.48 3.28
C LYS A 120 -5.15 10.44 2.24
N LEU A 121 -4.17 9.69 1.73
CA LEU A 121 -4.45 8.67 0.75
C LEU A 121 -5.33 7.56 1.33
N LEU A 122 -4.98 7.08 2.53
CA LEU A 122 -5.75 6.02 3.15
C LEU A 122 -7.18 6.46 3.44
N GLU A 123 -7.36 7.66 3.95
CA GLU A 123 -8.70 8.17 4.23
C GLU A 123 -9.49 8.31 2.95
N THR A 124 -8.86 8.80 1.89
CA THR A 124 -9.56 8.98 0.63
C THR A 124 -10.03 7.64 0.05
N VAL A 125 -9.17 6.64 0.08
CA VAL A 125 -9.51 5.33 -0.46
C VAL A 125 -10.60 4.67 0.36
N ILE A 126 -10.49 4.72 1.67
CA ILE A 126 -11.46 4.09 2.56
C ILE A 126 -12.82 4.78 2.46
N GLU A 127 -12.83 6.11 2.46
CA GLU A 127 -14.08 6.85 2.34
C GLU A 127 -14.69 6.65 0.97
N GLY A 128 -13.87 6.63 -0.07
CA GLY A 128 -14.37 6.39 -1.42
C GLY A 128 -15.02 5.03 -1.56
N ALA A 129 -14.41 4.01 -0.95
CA ALA A 129 -14.98 2.68 -0.98
C ALA A 129 -16.32 2.63 -0.24
N GLY A 130 -16.40 3.33 0.91
CA GLY A 130 -17.65 3.39 1.66
C GLY A 130 -18.77 4.08 0.90
N VAL A 131 -18.44 5.20 0.28
CA VAL A 131 -19.43 5.94 -0.49
C VAL A 131 -19.93 5.11 -1.66
N LEU A 132 -19.03 4.45 -2.35
CA LEU A 132 -19.39 3.64 -3.50
C LEU A 132 -20.31 2.48 -3.07
N SER A 133 -19.98 1.83 -1.97
CA SER A 133 -20.79 0.74 -1.47
C SER A 133 -22.21 1.23 -1.13
N ASN A 134 -22.31 2.40 -0.50
CA ASN A 134 -23.59 2.93 -0.16
C ASN A 134 -24.40 3.32 -1.39
N LEU A 135 -23.75 3.93 -2.38
CA LEU A 135 -24.44 4.32 -3.59
C LEU A 135 -24.94 3.13 -4.38
N LEU A 136 -24.18 2.08 -4.42
CA LEU A 136 -24.57 0.91 -5.17
C LEU A 136 -25.50 0.00 -4.39
N GLY A 137 -25.67 0.25 -3.11
CA GLY A 137 -26.51 -0.59 -2.28
C GLY A 137 -26.01 -1.99 -2.18
N ILE A 138 -24.74 -2.19 -2.54
CA ILE A 138 -24.22 -3.52 -2.56
C ILE A 138 -23.88 -4.01 -1.19
N VAL A 139 -23.30 -3.25 -0.39
CA VAL A 139 -22.86 -3.74 0.84
C VAL A 139 -23.29 -2.83 1.88
N ARG A 140 -23.89 -3.35 2.87
CA ARG A 140 -24.22 -2.69 3.89
C ARG A 140 -23.04 -2.59 4.63
N VAL A 141 -22.48 -1.57 4.77
CA VAL A 141 -21.36 -1.36 5.56
C VAL A 141 -21.72 -1.83 6.90
N PRO A 142 -21.04 -2.81 7.35
CA PRO A 142 -21.30 -3.36 8.61
C PRO A 142 -21.06 -2.23 9.49
N SER A 143 -21.91 -1.63 9.65
CA SER A 143 -22.03 -0.87 10.64
C SER A 143 -20.94 -0.51 11.34
N LEU A 144 -20.47 0.27 10.90
CA LEU A 144 -20.03 1.09 11.77
C LEU A 144 -20.93 1.20 12.83
N PRO A 145 -20.48 0.87 13.89
CA PRO A 145 -21.28 0.92 15.01
C PRO A 145 -21.52 2.33 15.13
N GLU A 146 -22.47 2.71 14.76
CA GLU A 146 -22.80 3.84 14.86
C GLU A 146 -22.81 4.06 16.09
N ALA A 147 -22.28 4.43 16.51
CA ALA A 147 -22.28 4.73 17.80
C ALA A 147 -23.04 4.60 18.35
#